data_9fffcb656ddea682a5d663410f23f9ca
#
_entry.id   9fffcb656ddea682a5d663410f23f9ca
#
_cell.length_a   1.000
_cell.length_b   1.000
_cell.length_c   1.000
_cell.angle_alpha   90.00
_cell.angle_beta   90.00
_cell.angle_gamma   90.00
#
_symmetry.space_group_name_H-M   'P 1'
#
loop_
_entity.id
_entity.type
_entity.pdbx_description
1 polymer ?
#
loop_
_entity_poly.entity_id
_entity_poly.type
_entity_poly.pdbx_seq_one_letter_code
_entity_poly.pdbx_strand_id
1 'polypeptide(L)'
;MSASASKKKRKQLDPQGLSFREIAEQKQAEKKKKTRKNVLIVVCAVLAVLVIVYGVILLINSRYRKTVATVGDEEIILPIYNTFYMTNANNMSYYNIFKPNVALRDQPNTVDGEGGTMEDYLIRTTNDSIRQNYNLYIKAMADKTFSLSDDAKQYISNSIKSMETSATNAGYPSVNDYLRANFGRGYKLSDYENYLTITTTASEYTQHLQDTFAPSESDLSTAYDASPEDFDFVFYTYSTTKAEAEKTESTENTEDDENKSSDLNTANASEPAQDAAPTYTDEAKAAAKAEAEKKQENMPEDASSTHVQKSQIANKELAEWLFDSARKEGDTTVIAQDEEGTTYVTVRFDNRETNDYNRVNGYILTIDRKVEAADAEEGSEATKAEESSEASREGSEETEKDDEKEAEPTPDEKLATLKEGLKDGMTDEEFETYVKDLKYSANVRTMDKYSSIDEINEWLFDPARKAGDTETFETEDTYYLVRFSSVQEMTYRNELVKNSLLQKLYTEISTQNELKLVMDVETIKEKANTNLTFRGNTSAS
;
A
#
# COMPACT_ATOMS: atom_id res chain seq x y z
N MET A 1 -19.09 48.17 109.82
CA MET A 1 -20.39 48.53 109.23
C MET A 1 -20.15 48.82 107.73
N SER A 2 -20.41 47.94 106.86
CA SER A 2 -20.38 48.21 105.43
C SER A 2 -21.39 47.32 104.70
N ALA A 3 -22.40 47.97 104.10
CA ALA A 3 -23.48 47.30 103.41
C ALA A 3 -23.08 46.99 101.97
N SER A 4 -22.98 45.72 101.65
CA SER A 4 -22.75 45.24 100.28
C SER A 4 -24.01 45.35 99.45
N ALA A 5 -24.08 46.26 98.50
CA ALA A 5 -25.15 46.36 97.49
C ALA A 5 -24.92 45.45 96.29
N SER A 6 -25.57 44.31 96.27
CA SER A 6 -25.52 43.43 95.07
C SER A 6 -26.39 44.03 93.96
N LYS A 7 -25.78 44.59 92.94
CA LYS A 7 -26.46 45.01 91.73
C LYS A 7 -26.92 43.78 90.90
N LYS A 8 -28.24 43.45 90.96
CA LYS A 8 -28.92 42.57 90.01
C LYS A 8 -28.82 43.19 88.60
N LYS A 9 -28.00 42.68 87.71
CA LYS A 9 -28.09 43.00 86.31
C LYS A 9 -29.46 42.55 85.79
N ARG A 10 -30.38 43.50 85.53
CA ARG A 10 -31.60 43.22 84.80
C ARG A 10 -31.17 42.71 83.39
N LYS A 11 -31.61 41.46 83.05
CA LYS A 11 -31.56 40.98 81.67
C LYS A 11 -32.43 41.90 80.83
N GLN A 12 -31.82 42.71 79.98
CA GLN A 12 -32.52 43.40 78.92
C GLN A 12 -33.04 42.36 77.93
N LEU A 13 -34.31 42.15 77.91
CA LEU A 13 -35.00 41.37 76.90
C LEU A 13 -35.52 42.33 75.84
N ASP A 14 -35.40 41.92 74.61
CA ASP A 14 -35.95 42.59 73.43
C ASP A 14 -37.49 42.56 73.51
N PRO A 15 -38.23 43.36 72.74
CA PRO A 15 -39.69 43.37 72.68
C PRO A 15 -40.35 42.02 72.44
N GLN A 16 -39.60 41.05 71.96
CA GLN A 16 -40.03 39.66 71.78
C GLN A 16 -39.69 38.72 72.95
N GLY A 17 -39.10 39.22 74.05
CA GLY A 17 -38.83 38.44 75.24
C GLY A 17 -37.58 37.58 75.24
N LEU A 18 -36.71 37.72 74.21
CA LEU A 18 -35.50 36.94 74.02
C LEU A 18 -34.29 37.62 74.67
N SER A 19 -33.34 36.83 75.17
CA SER A 19 -32.06 37.35 75.67
C SER A 19 -31.12 37.77 74.50
N PHE A 20 -30.24 38.73 74.75
CA PHE A 20 -29.24 39.16 73.73
C PHE A 20 -28.44 38.03 73.16
N ARG A 21 -28.21 36.95 73.87
CA ARG A 21 -27.51 35.76 73.43
C ARG A 21 -28.36 34.95 72.44
N GLU A 22 -29.67 34.77 72.74
CA GLU A 22 -30.59 34.09 71.83
C GLU A 22 -30.79 34.85 70.52
N ILE A 23 -30.89 36.19 70.60
CA ILE A 23 -30.94 37.06 69.41
C ILE A 23 -29.64 36.93 68.58
N ALA A 24 -28.46 36.85 69.21
CA ALA A 24 -27.20 36.69 68.55
C ALA A 24 -27.12 35.29 67.90
N GLU A 25 -27.60 34.26 68.58
CA GLU A 25 -27.66 32.87 68.05
C GLU A 25 -28.66 32.77 66.89
N GLN A 26 -29.84 33.40 67.00
CA GLN A 26 -30.77 33.46 65.85
C GLN A 26 -30.19 34.19 64.63
N LYS A 27 -29.60 35.39 64.86
CA LYS A 27 -28.91 36.13 63.76
C LYS A 27 -27.77 35.35 63.13
N GLN A 28 -27.00 34.56 63.91
CA GLN A 28 -25.98 33.66 63.38
C GLN A 28 -26.62 32.49 62.61
N ALA A 29 -27.72 31.89 63.12
CA ALA A 29 -28.42 30.84 62.42
C ALA A 29 -29.02 31.32 61.09
N GLU A 30 -29.62 32.52 61.08
CA GLU A 30 -30.14 33.15 59.86
C GLU A 30 -28.99 33.47 58.84
N LYS A 31 -27.88 34.02 59.34
CA LYS A 31 -26.72 34.25 58.49
C LYS A 31 -26.20 32.93 57.88
N LYS A 32 -26.06 31.86 58.69
CA LYS A 32 -25.69 30.52 58.22
C LYS A 32 -26.66 29.97 57.20
N LYS A 33 -27.98 30.14 57.44
CA LYS A 33 -29.05 29.70 56.55
C LYS A 33 -29.01 30.47 55.20
N LYS A 34 -28.80 31.80 55.27
CA LYS A 34 -28.65 32.67 54.09
C LYS A 34 -27.39 32.33 53.30
N THR A 35 -26.24 32.08 53.98
CA THR A 35 -25.01 31.65 53.35
C THR A 35 -25.17 30.28 52.69
N ARG A 36 -25.78 29.28 53.36
CA ARG A 36 -26.08 27.98 52.78
C ARG A 36 -27.00 28.09 51.55
N LYS A 37 -28.03 28.95 51.60
CA LYS A 37 -28.91 29.21 50.46
C LYS A 37 -28.16 29.84 49.29
N ASN A 38 -27.30 30.82 49.56
CA ASN A 38 -26.48 31.45 48.51
C ASN A 38 -25.46 30.49 47.92
N VAL A 39 -24.80 29.66 48.75
CA VAL A 39 -23.90 28.61 48.25
C VAL A 39 -24.66 27.60 47.38
N LEU A 40 -25.85 27.18 47.81
CA LEU A 40 -26.70 26.27 47.02
C LEU A 40 -27.08 26.89 45.67
N ILE A 41 -27.47 28.19 45.66
CA ILE A 41 -27.80 28.90 44.42
C ILE A 41 -26.57 28.95 43.47
N VAL A 42 -25.38 29.26 44.01
CA VAL A 42 -24.15 29.28 43.22
C VAL A 42 -23.81 27.90 42.64
N VAL A 43 -23.92 26.85 43.46
CA VAL A 43 -23.71 25.47 43.02
C VAL A 43 -24.71 25.08 41.91
N CYS A 44 -26.00 25.40 42.10
CA CYS A 44 -27.02 25.14 41.06
C CYS A 44 -26.77 25.94 39.79
N ALA A 45 -26.31 27.19 39.89
CA ALA A 45 -25.95 28.01 38.73
C ALA A 45 -24.75 27.43 37.98
N VAL A 46 -23.71 26.98 38.68
CA VAL A 46 -22.54 26.31 38.08
C VAL A 46 -22.97 25.02 37.39
N LEU A 47 -23.79 24.20 38.04
CA LEU A 47 -24.31 22.97 37.44
C LEU A 47 -25.14 23.26 36.17
N ALA A 48 -26.01 24.29 36.23
CA ALA A 48 -26.79 24.69 35.06
C ALA A 48 -25.89 25.12 33.88
N VAL A 49 -24.82 25.90 34.14
CA VAL A 49 -23.84 26.28 33.13
C VAL A 49 -23.13 25.04 32.55
N LEU A 50 -22.71 24.10 33.41
CA LEU A 50 -22.08 22.84 32.94
C LEU A 50 -23.03 22.02 32.08
N VAL A 51 -24.30 21.92 32.42
CA VAL A 51 -25.32 21.23 31.60
C VAL A 51 -25.50 21.92 30.25
N ILE A 52 -25.56 23.26 30.24
CA ILE A 52 -25.66 24.03 28.99
C ILE A 52 -24.42 23.82 28.12
N VAL A 53 -23.23 23.93 28.70
CA VAL A 53 -21.94 23.70 27.98
C VAL A 53 -21.90 22.27 27.43
N TYR A 54 -22.27 21.28 28.22
CA TYR A 54 -22.33 19.88 27.78
C TYR A 54 -23.36 19.69 26.66
N GLY A 55 -24.56 20.30 26.78
CA GLY A 55 -25.58 20.27 25.73
C GLY A 55 -25.09 20.92 24.41
N VAL A 56 -24.37 22.05 24.50
CA VAL A 56 -23.75 22.68 23.32
C VAL A 56 -22.68 21.79 22.70
N ILE A 57 -21.84 21.14 23.51
CA ILE A 57 -20.82 20.18 23.01
C ILE A 57 -21.50 19.01 22.29
N LEU A 58 -22.60 18.46 22.87
CA LEU A 58 -23.36 17.38 22.22
C LEU A 58 -23.97 17.83 20.88
N LEU A 59 -24.53 19.02 20.82
CA LEU A 59 -25.09 19.60 19.58
C LEU A 59 -24.03 19.84 18.51
N ILE A 60 -22.85 20.34 18.91
CA ILE A 60 -21.72 20.53 18.00
C ILE A 60 -21.27 19.17 17.48
N ASN A 61 -21.05 18.19 18.37
CA ASN A 61 -20.60 16.86 17.96
C ASN A 61 -21.62 16.16 17.03
N SER A 62 -22.93 16.32 17.28
CA SER A 62 -23.95 15.72 16.42
C SER A 62 -23.93 16.23 14.99
N ARG A 63 -23.47 17.47 14.75
CA ARG A 63 -23.32 18.04 13.40
C ARG A 63 -22.21 17.38 12.58
N TYR A 64 -21.22 16.78 13.25
CA TYR A 64 -20.07 16.11 12.63
C TYR A 64 -20.24 14.58 12.56
N ARG A 65 -21.40 14.04 12.97
CA ARG A 65 -21.71 12.61 12.93
C ARG A 65 -22.90 12.29 12.01
N LYS A 66 -23.05 13.07 10.97
CA LYS A 66 -24.12 12.87 9.99
C LYS A 66 -23.76 11.74 9.03
N THR A 67 -24.75 11.03 8.55
CA THR A 67 -24.63 10.08 7.46
C THR A 67 -24.19 10.83 6.19
N VAL A 68 -23.10 10.36 5.60
CA VAL A 68 -22.50 10.91 4.37
C VAL A 68 -22.94 10.09 3.16
N ALA A 69 -22.99 8.77 3.33
CA ALA A 69 -23.33 7.84 2.27
C ALA A 69 -24.03 6.61 2.86
N THR A 70 -24.59 5.77 1.99
CA THR A 70 -25.07 4.43 2.31
C THR A 70 -24.56 3.42 1.29
N VAL A 71 -24.35 2.17 1.75
CA VAL A 71 -24.10 0.99 0.90
C VAL A 71 -25.09 -0.09 1.35
N GLY A 72 -26.05 -0.43 0.49
CA GLY A 72 -27.21 -1.22 0.91
C GLY A 72 -27.96 -0.53 2.06
N ASP A 73 -28.16 -1.24 3.17
CA ASP A 73 -28.80 -0.73 4.38
C ASP A 73 -27.81 -0.12 5.40
N GLU A 74 -26.50 -0.19 5.12
CA GLU A 74 -25.45 0.30 6.02
C GLU A 74 -25.25 1.81 5.84
N GLU A 75 -25.27 2.54 6.97
CA GLU A 75 -25.04 3.98 7.01
C GLU A 75 -23.56 4.30 7.29
N ILE A 76 -22.97 5.13 6.44
CA ILE A 76 -21.60 5.62 6.57
C ILE A 76 -21.65 7.05 7.13
N ILE A 77 -21.27 7.20 8.38
CA ILE A 77 -21.17 8.50 9.04
C ILE A 77 -19.86 9.21 8.68
N LEU A 78 -19.84 10.53 8.77
CA LEU A 78 -18.68 11.35 8.43
C LEU A 78 -17.36 10.90 9.11
N PRO A 79 -17.31 10.51 10.40
CA PRO A 79 -16.10 9.96 11.01
C PRO A 79 -15.53 8.74 10.29
N ILE A 80 -16.37 7.78 9.91
CA ILE A 80 -15.95 6.58 9.17
C ILE A 80 -15.46 6.96 7.78
N TYR A 81 -16.21 7.82 7.07
CA TYR A 81 -15.80 8.33 5.76
C TYR A 81 -14.42 8.99 5.82
N ASN A 82 -14.19 9.86 6.83
CA ASN A 82 -12.89 10.51 7.02
C ASN A 82 -11.76 9.52 7.29
N THR A 83 -12.03 8.38 7.93
CA THR A 83 -10.98 7.37 8.13
C THR A 83 -10.55 6.76 6.82
N PHE A 84 -11.48 6.35 5.96
CA PHE A 84 -11.17 5.86 4.62
C PHE A 84 -10.44 6.93 3.79
N TYR A 85 -10.93 8.17 3.84
CA TYR A 85 -10.31 9.30 3.13
C TYR A 85 -8.85 9.51 3.55
N MET A 86 -8.59 9.59 4.85
CA MET A 86 -7.24 9.79 5.39
C MET A 86 -6.32 8.60 5.13
N THR A 87 -6.84 7.37 5.22
CA THR A 87 -6.05 6.17 4.91
C THR A 87 -5.64 6.16 3.44
N ASN A 88 -6.57 6.42 2.51
CA ASN A 88 -6.26 6.51 1.09
C ASN A 88 -5.29 7.66 0.79
N ALA A 89 -5.48 8.82 1.41
CA ALA A 89 -4.58 9.97 1.27
C ALA A 89 -3.15 9.64 1.73
N ASN A 90 -3.00 8.96 2.87
CA ASN A 90 -1.70 8.56 3.39
C ASN A 90 -1.02 7.53 2.47
N ASN A 91 -1.77 6.55 1.97
CA ASN A 91 -1.26 5.56 1.03
C ASN A 91 -0.76 6.23 -0.27
N MET A 92 -1.55 7.14 -0.85
CA MET A 92 -1.16 7.87 -2.05
C MET A 92 0.05 8.77 -1.81
N SER A 93 0.15 9.38 -0.63
CA SER A 93 1.33 10.15 -0.23
C SER A 93 2.57 9.28 -0.11
N TYR A 94 2.45 8.09 0.47
CA TYR A 94 3.55 7.14 0.59
C TYR A 94 4.14 6.73 -0.78
N TYR A 95 3.28 6.57 -1.78
CA TYR A 95 3.69 6.27 -3.16
C TYR A 95 4.04 7.52 -3.99
N ASN A 96 4.17 8.70 -3.35
CA ASN A 96 4.51 9.97 -4.00
C ASN A 96 3.57 10.38 -5.15
N ILE A 97 2.30 9.98 -5.07
CA ILE A 97 1.28 10.34 -6.07
C ILE A 97 0.93 11.84 -5.98
N PHE A 98 1.06 12.43 -4.80
CA PHE A 98 0.79 13.84 -4.56
C PHE A 98 2.06 14.69 -4.63
N LYS A 99 1.95 15.89 -5.22
CA LYS A 99 3.03 16.88 -5.14
C LYS A 99 3.12 17.39 -3.70
N PRO A 100 4.33 17.38 -3.08
CA PRO A 100 4.50 17.86 -1.72
C PRO A 100 4.24 19.37 -1.63
N ASN A 101 3.73 19.81 -0.48
CA ASN A 101 3.48 21.22 -0.14
C ASN A 101 2.48 21.97 -1.04
N VAL A 102 1.74 21.27 -1.89
CA VAL A 102 0.64 21.82 -2.70
C VAL A 102 -0.67 21.23 -2.19
N ALA A 103 -1.72 22.04 -2.05
CA ALA A 103 -3.02 21.52 -1.65
C ALA A 103 -3.61 20.63 -2.74
N LEU A 104 -4.25 19.51 -2.37
CA LEU A 104 -4.79 18.53 -3.34
C LEU A 104 -5.79 19.15 -4.31
N ARG A 105 -6.57 20.14 -3.86
CA ARG A 105 -7.51 20.91 -4.71
C ARG A 105 -6.85 21.74 -5.80
N ASP A 106 -5.57 22.08 -5.61
CA ASP A 106 -4.80 22.93 -6.53
C ASP A 106 -3.90 22.07 -7.44
N GLN A 107 -3.91 20.74 -7.27
CA GLN A 107 -3.18 19.80 -8.10
C GLN A 107 -4.11 19.22 -9.17
N PRO A 108 -3.77 19.31 -10.47
CA PRO A 108 -4.54 18.62 -11.51
C PRO A 108 -4.42 17.11 -11.33
N ASN A 109 -5.51 16.40 -11.57
CA ASN A 109 -5.51 14.94 -11.61
C ASN A 109 -4.80 14.45 -12.88
N THR A 110 -3.74 13.68 -12.71
CA THR A 110 -2.94 13.09 -13.81
C THR A 110 -2.90 11.56 -13.74
N VAL A 111 -3.70 10.94 -12.84
CA VAL A 111 -3.58 9.52 -12.54
C VAL A 111 -4.53 8.66 -13.38
N ASP A 112 -5.83 9.02 -13.43
CA ASP A 112 -6.87 8.17 -14.06
C ASP A 112 -7.42 8.73 -15.39
N GLY A 113 -6.95 9.90 -15.80
CA GLY A 113 -7.42 10.53 -17.05
C GLY A 113 -8.83 11.13 -16.99
N GLU A 114 -9.55 11.01 -15.86
CA GLU A 114 -10.93 11.53 -15.72
C GLU A 114 -11.01 13.05 -15.47
N GLY A 115 -9.88 13.73 -15.45
CA GLY A 115 -9.81 15.16 -15.20
C GLY A 115 -10.11 15.55 -13.74
N GLY A 116 -10.30 16.85 -13.49
CA GLY A 116 -10.50 17.39 -12.14
C GLY A 116 -9.19 17.54 -11.36
N THR A 117 -9.29 17.54 -10.04
CA THR A 117 -8.17 17.73 -9.12
C THR A 117 -7.77 16.42 -8.42
N MET A 118 -6.60 16.41 -7.78
CA MET A 118 -6.19 15.28 -6.93
C MET A 118 -7.13 15.07 -5.74
N GLU A 119 -7.83 16.13 -5.28
CA GLU A 119 -8.89 16.00 -4.27
C GLU A 119 -10.10 15.23 -4.83
N ASP A 120 -10.51 15.51 -6.08
CA ASP A 120 -11.60 14.79 -6.76
C ASP A 120 -11.23 13.31 -6.95
N TYR A 121 -10.00 13.03 -7.39
CA TYR A 121 -9.47 11.67 -7.51
C TYR A 121 -9.48 10.93 -6.18
N LEU A 122 -9.01 11.55 -5.10
CA LEU A 122 -9.01 10.96 -3.75
C LEU A 122 -10.44 10.66 -3.26
N ILE A 123 -11.41 11.54 -3.55
CA ILE A 123 -12.82 11.31 -3.21
C ILE A 123 -13.39 10.11 -3.98
N ARG A 124 -13.13 10.01 -5.29
CA ARG A 124 -13.56 8.83 -6.10
C ARG A 124 -12.97 7.54 -5.53
N THR A 125 -11.67 7.51 -5.30
CA THR A 125 -10.98 6.35 -4.72
C THR A 125 -11.52 6.01 -3.31
N THR A 126 -11.85 7.02 -2.50
CA THR A 126 -12.45 6.82 -1.18
C THR A 126 -13.85 6.20 -1.29
N ASN A 127 -14.68 6.69 -2.21
CA ASN A 127 -16.01 6.16 -2.45
C ASN A 127 -15.95 4.70 -2.92
N ASP A 128 -15.02 4.37 -3.82
CA ASP A 128 -14.82 3.00 -4.28
C ASP A 128 -14.30 2.08 -3.16
N SER A 129 -13.36 2.56 -2.37
CA SER A 129 -12.84 1.82 -1.22
C SER A 129 -13.94 1.52 -0.18
N ILE A 130 -14.79 2.48 0.12
CA ILE A 130 -15.94 2.30 1.00
C ILE A 130 -16.91 1.28 0.40
N ARG A 131 -17.29 1.46 -0.87
CA ARG A 131 -18.23 0.55 -1.55
C ARG A 131 -17.75 -0.89 -1.50
N GLN A 132 -16.49 -1.14 -1.84
CA GLN A 132 -15.89 -2.48 -1.84
C GLN A 132 -15.87 -3.10 -0.43
N ASN A 133 -15.33 -2.38 0.55
CA ASN A 133 -15.23 -2.90 1.92
C ASN A 133 -16.60 -3.19 2.54
N TYR A 134 -17.58 -2.30 2.35
CA TYR A 134 -18.92 -2.53 2.90
C TYR A 134 -19.65 -3.67 2.21
N ASN A 135 -19.54 -3.81 0.89
CA ASN A 135 -20.16 -4.94 0.19
C ASN A 135 -19.58 -6.28 0.65
N LEU A 136 -18.26 -6.38 0.77
CA LEU A 136 -17.59 -7.57 1.31
C LEU A 136 -17.99 -7.84 2.76
N TYR A 137 -18.03 -6.81 3.60
CA TYR A 137 -18.49 -6.90 4.98
C TYR A 137 -19.94 -7.40 5.08
N ILE A 138 -20.86 -6.82 4.32
CA ILE A 138 -22.28 -7.23 4.28
C ILE A 138 -22.38 -8.69 3.86
N LYS A 139 -21.61 -9.11 2.84
CA LYS A 139 -21.60 -10.48 2.35
C LYS A 139 -21.03 -11.43 3.38
N ALA A 140 -19.93 -11.06 4.04
CA ALA A 140 -19.32 -11.83 5.13
C ALA A 140 -20.29 -12.07 6.29
N MET A 141 -21.01 -11.02 6.69
CA MET A 141 -22.01 -11.12 7.79
C MET A 141 -23.22 -11.96 7.43
N ALA A 142 -23.54 -12.10 6.14
CA ALA A 142 -24.62 -12.97 5.67
C ALA A 142 -24.19 -14.42 5.46
N ASP A 143 -22.88 -14.67 5.33
CA ASP A 143 -22.32 -16.01 5.10
C ASP A 143 -22.17 -16.76 6.43
N LYS A 144 -22.94 -17.86 6.56
CA LYS A 144 -22.92 -18.71 7.77
C LYS A 144 -21.67 -19.57 7.91
N THR A 145 -20.90 -19.71 6.85
CA THR A 145 -19.66 -20.50 6.83
C THR A 145 -18.45 -19.67 7.22
N PHE A 146 -18.58 -18.35 7.21
CA PHE A 146 -17.53 -17.42 7.58
C PHE A 146 -17.60 -17.03 9.07
N SER A 147 -16.45 -16.91 9.69
CA SER A 147 -16.28 -16.28 11.01
C SER A 147 -14.92 -15.60 11.07
N LEU A 148 -14.89 -14.41 11.64
CA LEU A 148 -13.64 -13.67 11.83
C LEU A 148 -12.66 -14.49 12.67
N SER A 149 -11.42 -14.63 12.20
CA SER A 149 -10.37 -15.39 12.88
C SER A 149 -9.98 -14.77 14.24
N ASP A 150 -9.36 -15.56 15.11
CA ASP A 150 -8.88 -15.02 16.40
C ASP A 150 -7.69 -14.08 16.20
N ASP A 151 -6.86 -14.30 15.20
CA ASP A 151 -5.76 -13.40 14.81
C ASP A 151 -6.30 -12.04 14.35
N ALA A 152 -7.36 -12.02 13.53
CA ALA A 152 -8.02 -10.80 13.11
C ALA A 152 -8.64 -10.03 14.28
N LYS A 153 -9.28 -10.73 15.22
CA LYS A 153 -9.79 -10.10 16.46
C LYS A 153 -8.66 -9.53 17.31
N GLN A 154 -7.53 -10.24 17.41
CA GLN A 154 -6.35 -9.78 18.11
C GLN A 154 -5.72 -8.56 17.42
N TYR A 155 -5.64 -8.56 16.09
CA TYR A 155 -5.20 -7.41 15.30
C TYR A 155 -6.01 -6.16 15.62
N ILE A 156 -7.35 -6.24 15.59
CA ILE A 156 -8.24 -5.12 15.95
C ILE A 156 -7.93 -4.62 17.36
N SER A 157 -7.86 -5.54 18.34
CA SER A 157 -7.56 -5.21 19.74
C SER A 157 -6.21 -4.52 19.92
N ASN A 158 -5.17 -5.02 19.24
CA ASN A 158 -3.83 -4.47 19.30
C ASN A 158 -3.76 -3.10 18.62
N SER A 159 -4.46 -2.91 17.50
CA SER A 159 -4.54 -1.62 16.81
C SER A 159 -5.20 -0.54 17.68
N ILE A 160 -6.25 -0.90 18.44
CA ILE A 160 -6.88 -0.01 19.41
C ILE A 160 -5.89 0.38 20.52
N LYS A 161 -5.18 -0.59 21.11
CA LYS A 161 -4.15 -0.33 22.13
C LYS A 161 -2.99 0.54 21.60
N SER A 162 -2.57 0.29 20.38
CA SER A 162 -1.54 1.10 19.72
C SER A 162 -2.00 2.55 19.56
N MET A 163 -3.27 2.76 19.18
CA MET A 163 -3.87 4.10 19.07
C MET A 163 -3.92 4.82 20.43
N GLU A 164 -4.28 4.11 21.49
CA GLU A 164 -4.26 4.66 22.86
C GLU A 164 -2.85 5.05 23.32
N THR A 165 -1.87 4.20 23.00
CA THR A 165 -0.44 4.46 23.28
C THR A 165 0.05 5.67 22.50
N SER A 166 -0.28 5.76 21.21
CA SER A 166 0.09 6.90 20.36
C SER A 166 -0.49 8.22 20.88
N ALA A 167 -1.75 8.20 21.34
CA ALA A 167 -2.37 9.38 21.95
C ALA A 167 -1.62 9.83 23.22
N THR A 168 -1.23 8.87 24.07
CA THR A 168 -0.49 9.14 25.29
C THR A 168 0.91 9.71 24.98
N ASN A 169 1.64 9.10 24.07
CA ASN A 169 2.98 9.54 23.65
C ASN A 169 2.96 10.92 22.99
N ALA A 170 1.88 11.25 22.27
CA ALA A 170 1.69 12.56 21.65
C ALA A 170 1.16 13.62 22.65
N GLY A 171 0.98 13.28 23.95
CA GLY A 171 0.60 14.20 25.01
C GLY A 171 -0.88 14.62 24.97
N TYR A 172 -1.76 13.87 24.33
CA TYR A 172 -3.20 14.18 24.30
C TYR A 172 -3.89 13.74 25.62
N PRO A 173 -4.88 14.51 26.10
CA PRO A 173 -5.61 14.18 27.33
C PRO A 173 -6.39 12.87 27.25
N SER A 174 -6.82 12.50 26.03
CA SER A 174 -7.51 11.23 25.75
C SER A 174 -7.28 10.77 24.32
N VAL A 175 -7.47 9.47 24.07
CA VAL A 175 -7.43 8.90 22.70
C VAL A 175 -8.47 9.55 21.79
N ASN A 176 -9.65 9.93 22.31
CA ASN A 176 -10.65 10.64 21.52
C ASN A 176 -10.20 12.05 21.10
N ASP A 177 -9.38 12.75 21.90
CA ASP A 177 -8.83 14.04 21.53
C ASP A 177 -7.77 13.89 20.44
N TYR A 178 -6.93 12.88 20.54
CA TYR A 178 -5.96 12.50 19.52
C TYR A 178 -6.66 12.16 18.20
N LEU A 179 -7.68 11.29 18.24
CA LEU A 179 -8.44 10.90 17.06
C LEU A 179 -9.14 12.09 16.40
N ARG A 180 -9.71 13.01 17.21
CA ARG A 180 -10.33 14.24 16.66
C ARG A 180 -9.33 15.19 16.01
N ALA A 181 -8.11 15.24 16.52
CA ALA A 181 -7.04 16.05 15.92
C ALA A 181 -6.61 15.49 14.56
N ASN A 182 -6.58 14.16 14.40
CA ASN A 182 -6.10 13.49 13.19
C ASN A 182 -7.20 13.23 12.16
N PHE A 183 -8.40 12.83 12.60
CA PHE A 183 -9.50 12.41 11.71
C PHE A 183 -10.69 13.38 11.69
N GLY A 184 -10.63 14.46 12.46
CA GLY A 184 -11.66 15.50 12.46
C GLY A 184 -12.64 15.43 13.64
N ARG A 185 -13.44 16.50 13.75
CA ARG A 185 -14.40 16.69 14.86
C ARG A 185 -15.45 15.59 14.87
N GLY A 186 -15.90 15.23 16.08
CA GLY A 186 -16.95 14.21 16.29
C GLY A 186 -16.44 12.78 16.31
N TYR A 187 -15.16 12.54 16.02
CA TYR A 187 -14.54 11.22 16.01
C TYR A 187 -14.45 10.62 17.41
N LYS A 188 -14.65 9.31 17.52
CA LYS A 188 -14.56 8.53 18.77
C LYS A 188 -13.75 7.26 18.52
N LEU A 189 -13.21 6.67 19.57
CA LEU A 189 -12.51 5.38 19.50
C LEU A 189 -13.39 4.27 18.90
N SER A 190 -14.70 4.27 19.24
CA SER A 190 -15.66 3.31 18.65
C SER A 190 -15.83 3.44 17.13
N ASP A 191 -15.55 4.61 16.55
CA ASP A 191 -15.60 4.80 15.09
C ASP A 191 -14.37 4.16 14.43
N TYR A 192 -13.21 4.27 15.08
CA TYR A 192 -11.99 3.60 14.65
C TYR A 192 -12.10 2.07 14.77
N GLU A 193 -12.65 1.58 15.88
CA GLU A 193 -12.96 0.16 16.09
C GLU A 193 -13.91 -0.38 15.00
N ASN A 194 -14.97 0.38 14.68
CA ASN A 194 -15.91 0.01 13.63
C ASN A 194 -15.25 -0.03 12.24
N TYR A 195 -14.44 0.99 11.93
CA TYR A 195 -13.63 1.00 10.70
C TYR A 195 -12.75 -0.24 10.60
N LEU A 196 -11.97 -0.56 11.64
CA LEU A 196 -11.12 -1.75 11.68
C LEU A 196 -11.94 -3.03 11.53
N THR A 197 -13.09 -3.12 12.20
CA THR A 197 -13.96 -4.30 12.09
C THR A 197 -14.43 -4.50 10.65
N ILE A 198 -14.90 -3.45 9.99
CA ILE A 198 -15.37 -3.53 8.59
C ILE A 198 -14.23 -3.94 7.66
N THR A 199 -13.09 -3.24 7.72
CA THR A 199 -11.98 -3.48 6.79
C THR A 199 -11.30 -4.82 7.03
N THR A 200 -11.10 -5.22 8.28
CA THR A 200 -10.52 -6.52 8.63
C THR A 200 -11.45 -7.67 8.22
N THR A 201 -12.77 -7.52 8.48
CA THR A 201 -13.77 -8.53 8.05
C THR A 201 -13.80 -8.64 6.53
N ALA A 202 -13.75 -7.54 5.79
CA ALA A 202 -13.72 -7.55 4.33
C ALA A 202 -12.47 -8.24 3.79
N SER A 203 -11.31 -7.98 4.40
CA SER A 203 -10.03 -8.62 4.04
C SER A 203 -10.04 -10.13 4.32
N GLU A 204 -10.45 -10.54 5.53
CA GLU A 204 -10.56 -11.95 5.91
C GLU A 204 -11.58 -12.70 5.04
N TYR A 205 -12.68 -12.04 4.68
CA TYR A 205 -13.66 -12.63 3.79
C TYR A 205 -13.14 -12.82 2.36
N THR A 206 -12.33 -11.89 1.88
CA THR A 206 -11.63 -12.07 0.60
C THR A 206 -10.73 -13.30 0.62
N GLN A 207 -9.98 -13.51 1.69
CA GLN A 207 -9.17 -14.71 1.87
C GLN A 207 -10.05 -15.98 1.95
N HIS A 208 -11.14 -15.92 2.73
CA HIS A 208 -12.11 -17.02 2.82
C HIS A 208 -12.68 -17.43 1.44
N LEU A 209 -13.00 -16.44 0.60
CA LEU A 209 -13.45 -16.72 -0.78
C LEU A 209 -12.34 -17.42 -1.58
N GLN A 210 -11.08 -17.00 -1.47
CA GLN A 210 -9.96 -17.65 -2.14
C GLN A 210 -9.80 -19.11 -1.71
N ASP A 211 -9.89 -19.36 -0.41
CA ASP A 211 -9.67 -20.70 0.18
C ASP A 211 -10.83 -21.66 -0.10
N THR A 212 -12.05 -21.14 -0.20
CA THR A 212 -13.26 -21.97 -0.34
C THR A 212 -13.79 -22.05 -1.77
N PHE A 213 -13.32 -21.19 -2.67
CA PHE A 213 -13.80 -21.16 -4.04
C PHE A 213 -13.33 -22.38 -4.82
N ALA A 214 -14.25 -23.28 -5.12
CA ALA A 214 -14.00 -24.53 -5.84
C ALA A 214 -15.00 -24.68 -7.00
N PRO A 215 -14.72 -24.06 -8.17
CA PRO A 215 -15.57 -24.22 -9.35
C PRO A 215 -15.56 -25.68 -9.84
N SER A 216 -16.67 -26.13 -10.41
CA SER A 216 -16.74 -27.46 -11.01
C SER A 216 -15.94 -27.51 -12.33
N GLU A 217 -15.55 -28.72 -12.76
CA GLU A 217 -14.91 -28.93 -14.06
C GLU A 217 -15.75 -28.36 -15.22
N SER A 218 -17.09 -28.43 -15.11
CA SER A 218 -18.00 -27.84 -16.08
C SER A 218 -17.92 -26.32 -16.12
N ASP A 219 -17.77 -25.68 -14.93
CA ASP A 219 -17.63 -24.21 -14.86
C ASP A 219 -16.29 -23.77 -15.46
N LEU A 220 -15.23 -24.51 -15.16
CA LEU A 220 -13.89 -24.25 -15.71
C LEU A 220 -13.89 -24.39 -17.24
N SER A 221 -14.43 -25.50 -17.77
CA SER A 221 -14.51 -25.72 -19.21
C SER A 221 -15.37 -24.65 -19.89
N THR A 222 -16.53 -24.33 -19.33
CA THR A 222 -17.43 -23.31 -19.91
C THR A 222 -16.76 -21.92 -19.94
N ALA A 223 -16.04 -21.55 -18.90
CA ALA A 223 -15.35 -20.28 -18.82
C ALA A 223 -14.15 -20.21 -19.79
N TYR A 224 -13.41 -21.30 -19.93
CA TYR A 224 -12.32 -21.40 -20.91
C TYR A 224 -12.86 -21.31 -22.34
N ASP A 225 -13.89 -22.11 -22.69
CA ASP A 225 -14.45 -22.18 -24.04
C ASP A 225 -15.08 -20.84 -24.50
N ALA A 226 -15.45 -19.97 -23.55
CA ALA A 226 -15.99 -18.65 -23.83
C ALA A 226 -14.91 -17.66 -24.33
N SER A 227 -13.66 -17.78 -23.90
CA SER A 227 -12.55 -16.89 -24.24
C SER A 227 -11.21 -17.61 -24.07
N PRO A 228 -10.86 -18.59 -24.89
CA PRO A 228 -9.61 -19.36 -24.74
C PRO A 228 -8.37 -18.44 -24.81
N GLU A 229 -8.43 -17.39 -25.62
CA GLU A 229 -7.35 -16.42 -25.81
C GLU A 229 -6.98 -15.64 -24.54
N ASP A 230 -7.84 -15.59 -23.52
CA ASP A 230 -7.53 -14.94 -22.25
C ASP A 230 -6.63 -15.82 -21.35
N PHE A 231 -6.53 -17.11 -21.65
CA PHE A 231 -5.83 -18.11 -20.84
C PHE A 231 -4.66 -18.80 -21.54
N ASP A 232 -4.62 -18.77 -22.87
CA ASP A 232 -3.55 -19.32 -23.68
C ASP A 232 -2.30 -18.40 -23.63
N PHE A 233 -1.13 -19.01 -23.81
CA PHE A 233 0.10 -18.27 -24.10
C PHE A 233 0.37 -18.19 -25.60
N VAL A 234 0.85 -17.04 -26.03
CA VAL A 234 1.43 -16.86 -27.36
C VAL A 234 2.93 -16.66 -27.22
N PHE A 235 3.68 -17.45 -27.98
CA PHE A 235 5.13 -17.31 -28.15
C PHE A 235 5.40 -16.47 -29.39
N TYR A 236 6.28 -15.50 -29.25
CA TYR A 236 6.64 -14.66 -30.37
C TYR A 236 8.07 -14.13 -30.24
N THR A 237 8.69 -13.90 -31.37
CA THR A 237 9.99 -13.25 -31.48
C THR A 237 9.80 -11.80 -31.90
N TYR A 238 10.54 -10.88 -31.30
CA TYR A 238 10.38 -9.45 -31.60
C TYR A 238 11.73 -8.71 -31.65
N SER A 239 11.75 -7.61 -32.42
CA SER A 239 12.84 -6.63 -32.44
C SER A 239 12.27 -5.23 -32.38
N THR A 240 12.86 -4.39 -31.53
CA THR A 240 12.42 -2.99 -31.37
C THR A 240 13.28 -2.08 -32.24
N THR A 241 12.64 -1.07 -32.88
CA THR A 241 13.30 -0.01 -33.64
C THR A 241 12.77 1.34 -33.15
N LYS A 242 13.70 2.24 -32.80
CA LYS A 242 13.36 3.58 -32.31
C LYS A 242 13.81 4.63 -33.32
N ALA A 243 13.01 5.70 -33.45
CA ALA A 243 13.41 6.90 -34.18
C ALA A 243 14.58 7.59 -33.47
N GLU A 244 15.48 8.17 -34.22
CA GLU A 244 16.55 8.99 -33.66
C GLU A 244 15.99 10.36 -33.24
N ALA A 245 16.25 10.74 -32.00
CA ALA A 245 15.87 12.07 -31.50
C ALA A 245 16.73 13.14 -32.16
N GLU A 246 16.18 14.32 -32.40
CA GLU A 246 16.96 15.48 -32.79
C GLU A 246 17.99 15.78 -31.70
N LYS A 247 19.26 15.83 -32.09
CA LYS A 247 20.32 16.36 -31.22
C LYS A 247 20.10 17.87 -31.08
N THR A 248 19.60 18.32 -29.97
CA THR A 248 19.70 19.73 -29.60
C THR A 248 21.19 20.03 -29.45
N GLU A 249 21.80 20.68 -30.47
CA GLU A 249 23.10 21.29 -30.33
C GLU A 249 22.99 22.37 -29.25
N SER A 250 23.47 22.06 -28.06
CA SER A 250 23.79 23.10 -27.08
C SER A 250 24.90 23.93 -27.68
N THR A 251 24.57 25.09 -28.26
CA THR A 251 25.52 26.09 -28.64
C THR A 251 26.20 26.59 -27.36
N GLU A 252 27.32 25.96 -27.01
CA GLU A 252 28.32 26.56 -26.18
C GLU A 252 28.93 27.72 -26.97
N ASN A 253 28.33 28.89 -26.84
CA ASN A 253 29.00 30.13 -27.18
C ASN A 253 30.04 30.42 -26.09
N THR A 254 31.25 29.96 -26.30
CA THR A 254 32.45 30.51 -25.69
C THR A 254 32.75 31.82 -26.40
N GLU A 255 32.23 32.93 -25.93
CA GLU A 255 32.84 34.27 -26.15
C GLU A 255 33.55 34.69 -24.86
N ASP A 256 34.87 34.67 -24.95
CA ASP A 256 35.76 35.38 -24.04
C ASP A 256 35.35 36.84 -23.96
N ASP A 257 35.00 37.33 -22.77
CA ASP A 257 35.14 38.72 -22.43
C ASP A 257 35.55 38.88 -20.95
N GLU A 258 36.82 39.26 -20.83
CA GLU A 258 37.42 39.72 -19.57
C GLU A 258 36.79 41.04 -19.10
N ASN A 259 36.54 41.07 -17.80
CA ASN A 259 36.57 42.29 -16.97
C ASN A 259 35.23 42.94 -16.57
N LYS A 260 34.84 42.73 -15.30
CA LYS A 260 34.67 43.75 -14.24
C LYS A 260 33.78 43.30 -13.07
N SER A 261 34.44 43.22 -11.94
CA SER A 261 34.09 43.84 -10.64
C SER A 261 32.63 43.84 -10.13
N SER A 262 32.46 43.11 -9.03
CA SER A 262 31.66 43.43 -7.81
C SER A 262 30.24 43.97 -7.97
N ASP A 263 29.25 43.25 -7.52
CA ASP A 263 28.50 43.56 -6.30
C ASP A 263 27.52 42.43 -5.90
N LEU A 264 27.30 42.36 -4.60
CA LEU A 264 26.53 41.36 -3.87
C LEU A 264 25.01 41.36 -4.15
N ASN A 265 24.44 40.18 -3.94
CA ASN A 265 23.07 39.87 -3.51
C ASN A 265 21.97 39.88 -4.55
N THR A 266 21.63 38.67 -5.01
CA THR A 266 20.26 38.12 -4.87
C THR A 266 20.30 36.62 -5.22
N ALA A 267 20.07 35.79 -4.21
CA ALA A 267 19.87 34.36 -4.40
C ALA A 267 18.51 34.13 -5.09
N ASN A 268 18.55 33.91 -6.40
CA ASN A 268 17.45 33.25 -7.12
C ASN A 268 17.88 31.81 -7.33
N ALA A 269 17.26 30.88 -6.58
CA ALA A 269 17.37 29.46 -6.83
C ALA A 269 16.75 29.18 -8.21
N SER A 270 17.61 28.95 -9.19
CA SER A 270 17.19 28.38 -10.48
C SER A 270 16.62 27.00 -10.22
N GLU A 271 15.34 26.78 -10.52
CA GLU A 271 14.77 25.46 -10.67
C GLU A 271 15.63 24.67 -11.67
N PRO A 272 15.95 23.38 -11.40
CA PRO A 272 16.61 22.57 -12.39
C PRO A 272 15.71 22.51 -13.63
N ALA A 273 16.25 22.87 -14.78
CA ALA A 273 15.57 22.78 -16.05
C ALA A 273 15.03 21.35 -16.19
N GLN A 274 13.71 21.19 -16.28
CA GLN A 274 13.11 19.93 -16.74
C GLN A 274 13.71 19.65 -18.11
N ASP A 275 14.41 18.52 -18.23
CA ASP A 275 14.89 18.05 -19.53
C ASP A 275 13.70 18.04 -20.49
N ALA A 276 13.77 18.85 -21.53
CA ALA A 276 12.73 18.91 -22.53
C ALA A 276 12.62 17.50 -23.16
N ALA A 277 11.39 16.98 -23.26
CA ALA A 277 11.15 15.69 -23.91
C ALA A 277 11.82 15.69 -25.30
N PRO A 278 12.48 14.59 -25.70
CA PRO A 278 13.16 14.51 -26.98
C PRO A 278 12.16 14.75 -28.12
N THR A 279 12.53 15.61 -29.07
CA THR A 279 11.74 15.89 -30.27
C THR A 279 12.18 14.94 -31.41
N TYR A 280 11.20 14.48 -32.21
CA TYR A 280 11.43 13.57 -33.32
C TYR A 280 10.84 14.17 -34.60
N THR A 281 11.62 14.19 -35.68
CA THR A 281 11.14 14.62 -36.99
C THR A 281 10.29 13.54 -37.65
N ASP A 282 9.40 13.93 -38.55
CA ASP A 282 8.62 13.00 -39.37
C ASP A 282 9.52 12.10 -40.24
N GLU A 283 10.69 12.60 -40.66
CA GLU A 283 11.69 11.84 -41.40
C GLU A 283 12.35 10.76 -40.54
N ALA A 284 12.67 11.07 -39.28
CA ALA A 284 13.23 10.09 -38.34
C ALA A 284 12.20 8.98 -38.01
N LYS A 285 10.94 9.34 -37.81
CA LYS A 285 9.84 8.38 -37.62
C LYS A 285 9.63 7.49 -38.83
N ALA A 286 9.63 8.05 -40.04
CA ALA A 286 9.50 7.31 -41.29
C ALA A 286 10.69 6.37 -41.52
N ALA A 287 11.92 6.79 -41.17
CA ALA A 287 13.13 5.97 -41.25
C ALA A 287 13.07 4.78 -40.28
N ALA A 288 12.63 5.01 -39.03
CA ALA A 288 12.43 3.95 -38.04
C ALA A 288 11.40 2.91 -38.50
N LYS A 289 10.29 3.36 -39.08
CA LYS A 289 9.27 2.48 -39.65
C LYS A 289 9.85 1.63 -40.79
N ALA A 290 10.53 2.27 -41.73
CA ALA A 290 11.14 1.57 -42.87
C ALA A 290 12.21 0.57 -42.44
N GLU A 291 12.96 0.85 -41.36
CA GLU A 291 13.91 -0.10 -40.79
C GLU A 291 13.18 -1.28 -40.12
N ALA A 292 12.12 -1.03 -39.36
CA ALA A 292 11.30 -2.10 -38.78
C ALA A 292 10.67 -2.99 -39.85
N GLU A 293 10.21 -2.42 -40.98
CA GLU A 293 9.69 -3.17 -42.15
C GLU A 293 10.77 -4.04 -42.80
N LYS A 294 12.01 -3.58 -42.85
CA LYS A 294 13.15 -4.45 -43.32
C LYS A 294 13.41 -5.63 -42.39
N LYS A 295 13.30 -5.40 -41.06
CA LYS A 295 13.40 -6.47 -40.06
C LYS A 295 12.24 -7.46 -40.18
N GLN A 296 11.08 -7.04 -40.66
CA GLN A 296 9.94 -7.93 -40.94
C GLN A 296 10.25 -8.96 -42.03
N GLU A 297 11.00 -8.57 -43.08
CA GLU A 297 11.42 -9.47 -44.16
C GLU A 297 12.48 -10.47 -43.69
N ASN A 298 13.33 -10.05 -42.75
CA ASN A 298 14.42 -10.86 -42.23
C ASN A 298 14.69 -10.53 -40.77
N MET A 299 14.04 -11.27 -39.87
CA MET A 299 14.16 -11.06 -38.42
C MET A 299 15.65 -11.16 -38.03
N PRO A 300 16.17 -10.18 -37.25
CA PRO A 300 17.56 -10.21 -36.78
C PRO A 300 17.87 -11.47 -35.96
N GLU A 301 19.13 -11.94 -36.02
CA GLU A 301 19.59 -13.10 -35.22
C GLU A 301 19.55 -12.81 -33.70
N ASP A 302 19.69 -11.54 -33.32
CA ASP A 302 19.62 -11.05 -31.93
C ASP A 302 18.21 -10.66 -31.47
N ALA A 303 17.18 -11.00 -32.26
CA ALA A 303 15.78 -10.76 -31.85
C ALA A 303 15.41 -11.57 -30.61
N SER A 304 14.71 -10.91 -29.69
CA SER A 304 14.30 -11.52 -28.42
C SER A 304 13.05 -12.37 -28.60
N SER A 305 13.04 -13.57 -28.04
CA SER A 305 11.86 -14.43 -27.95
C SER A 305 11.22 -14.29 -26.56
N THR A 306 9.89 -14.30 -26.52
CA THR A 306 9.13 -14.25 -25.28
C THR A 306 7.78 -14.95 -25.41
N HIS A 307 7.09 -15.13 -24.29
CA HIS A 307 5.71 -15.62 -24.27
C HIS A 307 4.85 -14.72 -23.37
N VAL A 308 3.60 -14.55 -23.73
CA VAL A 308 2.67 -13.67 -23.01
C VAL A 308 1.25 -14.20 -23.02
N GLN A 309 0.45 -13.81 -22.04
CA GLN A 309 -1.01 -13.87 -22.09
C GLN A 309 -1.54 -12.55 -22.68
N LYS A 310 -2.74 -12.58 -23.26
CA LYS A 310 -3.39 -11.42 -23.88
C LYS A 310 -3.48 -10.22 -22.92
N SER A 311 -3.81 -10.48 -21.65
CA SER A 311 -3.94 -9.46 -20.61
C SER A 311 -2.64 -8.77 -20.21
N GLN A 312 -1.48 -9.34 -20.56
CA GLN A 312 -0.15 -8.79 -20.26
C GLN A 312 0.32 -7.79 -21.33
N ILE A 313 -0.39 -7.69 -22.46
CA ILE A 313 0.00 -6.83 -23.56
C ILE A 313 -0.75 -5.49 -23.45
N ALA A 314 -0.01 -4.42 -23.12
CA ALA A 314 -0.59 -3.08 -23.03
C ALA A 314 -1.00 -2.52 -24.40
N ASN A 315 -0.25 -2.83 -25.47
CA ASN A 315 -0.55 -2.37 -26.82
C ASN A 315 -1.70 -3.22 -27.43
N LYS A 316 -2.85 -2.61 -27.58
CA LYS A 316 -4.07 -3.28 -28.04
C LYS A 316 -3.93 -3.88 -29.45
N GLU A 317 -3.28 -3.16 -30.38
CA GLU A 317 -3.06 -3.64 -31.76
C GLU A 317 -2.18 -4.89 -31.78
N LEU A 318 -1.11 -4.92 -30.94
CA LEU A 318 -0.26 -6.09 -30.76
C LEU A 318 -1.02 -7.27 -30.17
N ALA A 319 -1.85 -7.02 -29.14
CA ALA A 319 -2.65 -8.06 -28.51
C ALA A 319 -3.66 -8.66 -29.51
N GLU A 320 -4.38 -7.82 -30.26
CA GLU A 320 -5.35 -8.28 -31.27
C GLU A 320 -4.65 -9.08 -32.38
N TRP A 321 -3.47 -8.62 -32.82
CA TRP A 321 -2.73 -9.32 -33.87
C TRP A 321 -2.20 -10.69 -33.41
N LEU A 322 -1.56 -10.76 -32.23
CA LEU A 322 -0.98 -12.00 -31.70
C LEU A 322 -2.06 -13.05 -31.37
N PHE A 323 -3.21 -12.63 -30.87
CA PHE A 323 -4.27 -13.53 -30.44
C PHE A 323 -5.35 -13.80 -31.50
N ASP A 324 -5.19 -13.27 -32.72
CA ASP A 324 -6.05 -13.65 -33.83
C ASP A 324 -5.93 -15.16 -34.11
N SER A 325 -7.06 -15.86 -34.11
CA SER A 325 -7.13 -17.30 -34.33
C SER A 325 -6.60 -17.76 -35.70
N ALA A 326 -6.48 -16.84 -36.65
CA ALA A 326 -5.95 -17.13 -38.00
C ALA A 326 -4.42 -17.11 -38.08
N ARG A 327 -3.71 -16.65 -37.02
CA ARG A 327 -2.24 -16.60 -37.01
C ARG A 327 -1.61 -17.98 -37.18
N LYS A 328 -0.52 -17.99 -37.96
CA LYS A 328 0.28 -19.18 -38.20
C LYS A 328 1.73 -18.89 -37.83
N GLU A 329 2.44 -19.94 -37.46
CA GLU A 329 3.87 -19.89 -37.24
C GLU A 329 4.59 -19.22 -38.43
N GLY A 330 5.45 -18.24 -38.11
CA GLY A 330 6.19 -17.46 -39.09
C GLY A 330 5.46 -16.21 -39.59
N ASP A 331 4.18 -15.98 -39.26
CA ASP A 331 3.50 -14.72 -39.59
C ASP A 331 4.23 -13.55 -38.92
N THR A 332 4.41 -12.45 -39.67
CA THR A 332 5.12 -11.27 -39.19
C THR A 332 4.30 -9.99 -39.35
N THR A 333 4.55 -9.02 -38.49
CA THR A 333 3.98 -7.67 -38.58
C THR A 333 4.92 -6.62 -38.00
N VAL A 334 4.62 -5.34 -38.28
CA VAL A 334 5.24 -4.17 -37.65
C VAL A 334 4.16 -3.32 -37.01
N ILE A 335 4.30 -3.05 -35.73
CA ILE A 335 3.31 -2.32 -34.93
C ILE A 335 4.00 -1.14 -34.23
N ALA A 336 3.35 0.04 -34.24
CA ALA A 336 3.77 1.19 -33.45
C ALA A 336 3.52 0.92 -31.96
N GLN A 337 4.51 1.19 -31.12
CA GLN A 337 4.38 1.03 -29.65
C GLN A 337 3.79 2.25 -28.97
N ASP A 338 3.88 3.41 -29.60
CA ASP A 338 3.39 4.69 -29.09
C ASP A 338 2.54 5.41 -30.16
N GLU A 339 1.65 6.29 -29.70
CA GLU A 339 0.76 7.08 -30.58
C GLU A 339 1.52 8.07 -31.45
N GLU A 340 2.73 8.45 -31.06
CA GLU A 340 3.58 9.40 -31.79
C GLU A 340 4.35 8.74 -32.93
N GLY A 341 4.39 7.42 -32.99
CA GLY A 341 5.11 6.65 -33.99
C GLY A 341 6.64 6.81 -33.89
N THR A 342 7.16 6.88 -32.66
CA THR A 342 8.60 7.00 -32.41
C THR A 342 9.27 5.65 -32.17
N THR A 343 8.49 4.64 -31.81
CA THR A 343 8.97 3.28 -31.53
C THR A 343 8.11 2.26 -32.28
N TYR A 344 8.76 1.36 -33.01
CA TYR A 344 8.13 0.26 -33.70
C TYR A 344 8.63 -1.07 -33.16
N VAL A 345 7.75 -2.05 -33.09
CA VAL A 345 8.12 -3.44 -32.85
C VAL A 345 7.83 -4.27 -34.10
N THR A 346 8.84 -4.99 -34.57
CA THR A 346 8.69 -6.05 -35.57
C THR A 346 8.47 -7.35 -34.82
N VAL A 347 7.41 -8.06 -35.16
CA VAL A 347 6.95 -9.26 -34.42
C VAL A 347 6.82 -10.42 -35.39
N ARG A 348 7.28 -11.60 -34.98
CA ARG A 348 6.98 -12.88 -35.63
C ARG A 348 6.22 -13.76 -34.65
N PHE A 349 5.07 -14.27 -35.06
CA PHE A 349 4.33 -15.27 -34.33
C PHE A 349 5.04 -16.63 -34.42
N ASP A 350 5.35 -17.23 -33.29
CA ASP A 350 6.06 -18.51 -33.25
C ASP A 350 5.10 -19.66 -32.91
N ASN A 351 4.33 -19.58 -31.81
CA ASN A 351 3.42 -20.66 -31.40
C ASN A 351 2.32 -20.15 -30.47
N ARG A 352 1.26 -20.98 -30.27
CA ARG A 352 0.25 -20.82 -29.23
C ARG A 352 0.13 -22.08 -28.42
N GLU A 353 0.11 -21.96 -27.09
CA GLU A 353 -0.02 -23.07 -26.17
C GLU A 353 -1.17 -22.86 -25.18
N THR A 354 -1.90 -23.96 -24.92
CA THR A 354 -3.12 -23.95 -24.11
C THR A 354 -2.89 -24.09 -22.61
N ASN A 355 -1.65 -24.14 -22.13
CA ASN A 355 -1.29 -24.33 -20.72
C ASN A 355 -1.90 -25.57 -20.04
N ASP A 356 -2.21 -26.60 -20.84
CA ASP A 356 -2.83 -27.85 -20.35
C ASP A 356 -1.77 -28.80 -19.74
N TYR A 357 -1.06 -28.29 -18.75
CA TYR A 357 -0.07 -29.01 -17.97
C TYR A 357 -0.15 -28.59 -16.51
N ASN A 358 0.32 -29.44 -15.60
CA ASN A 358 0.37 -29.15 -14.18
C ASN A 358 1.68 -28.42 -13.84
N ARG A 359 1.61 -27.31 -13.13
CA ARG A 359 2.79 -26.62 -12.62
C ARG A 359 3.51 -27.46 -11.57
N VAL A 360 4.77 -27.16 -11.34
CA VAL A 360 5.59 -27.85 -10.34
C VAL A 360 5.99 -26.92 -9.20
N ASN A 361 6.07 -27.47 -8.01
CA ASN A 361 6.65 -26.79 -6.86
C ASN A 361 8.09 -27.24 -6.68
N GLY A 362 8.97 -26.32 -6.39
CA GLY A 362 10.37 -26.60 -6.16
C GLY A 362 11.15 -25.40 -5.68
N TYR A 363 12.46 -25.59 -5.58
CA TYR A 363 13.41 -24.56 -5.17
C TYR A 363 14.42 -24.31 -6.27
N ILE A 364 14.77 -23.07 -6.50
CA ILE A 364 15.89 -22.66 -7.34
C ILE A 364 16.76 -21.72 -6.52
N LEU A 365 17.97 -22.16 -6.22
CA LEU A 365 19.02 -21.35 -5.60
C LEU A 365 20.03 -20.94 -6.66
N THR A 366 20.46 -19.69 -6.63
CA THR A 366 21.43 -19.12 -7.57
C THR A 366 22.71 -18.73 -6.87
N ILE A 367 23.85 -18.97 -7.51
CA ILE A 367 25.17 -18.50 -7.09
C ILE A 367 25.80 -17.83 -8.29
N ASP A 368 26.05 -16.53 -8.19
CA ASP A 368 26.72 -15.76 -9.24
C ASP A 368 28.17 -16.22 -9.39
N ARG A 369 28.60 -16.52 -10.62
CA ARG A 369 29.96 -16.95 -10.97
C ARG A 369 30.91 -15.79 -11.16
N LYS A 370 30.39 -14.63 -11.59
CA LYS A 370 31.20 -13.42 -11.72
C LYS A 370 31.38 -12.81 -10.33
N VAL A 371 32.56 -13.03 -9.73
CA VAL A 371 33.02 -12.19 -8.62
C VAL A 371 33.37 -10.86 -9.26
N GLU A 372 32.60 -9.81 -9.00
CA GLU A 372 33.04 -8.45 -9.32
C GLU A 372 34.39 -8.27 -8.62
N ALA A 373 35.46 -8.21 -9.41
CA ALA A 373 36.75 -7.77 -8.91
C ALA A 373 36.48 -6.38 -8.31
N ALA A 374 36.72 -6.24 -7.02
CA ALA A 374 36.64 -4.96 -6.34
C ALA A 374 37.69 -4.03 -6.98
N ASP A 375 37.30 -3.34 -8.02
CA ASP A 375 38.05 -2.22 -8.56
C ASP A 375 38.03 -1.11 -7.52
N ALA A 376 39.18 -0.96 -6.87
CA ALA A 376 39.50 0.27 -6.20
C ALA A 376 39.66 1.34 -7.28
N GLU A 377 38.65 2.23 -7.41
CA GLU A 377 38.81 3.68 -7.61
C GLU A 377 37.48 4.36 -7.97
N GLU A 378 37.14 5.31 -7.10
CA GLU A 378 36.38 6.55 -7.30
C GLU A 378 35.03 6.55 -8.05
N GLY A 379 33.97 6.71 -7.24
CA GLY A 379 32.93 7.72 -7.51
C GLY A 379 31.79 7.33 -8.42
N SER A 380 30.75 6.68 -7.90
CA SER A 380 29.38 7.11 -8.21
C SER A 380 28.38 6.48 -7.22
N GLU A 381 27.56 7.33 -6.64
CA GLU A 381 26.49 6.98 -5.72
C GLU A 381 25.46 6.06 -6.37
N ALA A 382 25.26 4.89 -5.80
CA ALA A 382 24.09 4.07 -6.07
C ALA A 382 23.35 3.80 -4.76
N THR A 383 22.12 4.22 -4.74
CA THR A 383 21.13 4.13 -3.69
C THR A 383 21.01 2.73 -3.06
N LYS A 384 21.40 2.63 -1.79
CA LYS A 384 21.05 1.53 -0.90
C LYS A 384 19.69 1.81 -0.26
N ALA A 385 18.75 0.90 -0.44
CA ALA A 385 17.56 0.82 0.41
C ALA A 385 17.98 0.19 1.75
N GLU A 386 17.94 0.97 2.82
CA GLU A 386 18.17 0.49 4.18
C GLU A 386 16.86 0.14 4.85
N GLU A 387 16.78 -1.09 5.31
CA GLU A 387 15.81 -1.56 6.28
C GLU A 387 16.31 -1.19 7.68
N SER A 388 15.55 -0.30 8.37
CA SER A 388 15.90 0.17 9.71
C SER A 388 15.39 -0.78 10.78
N SER A 389 16.28 -1.28 11.65
CA SER A 389 15.91 -1.68 13.00
C SER A 389 16.87 -1.05 14.01
N GLU A 390 16.33 -0.18 14.86
CA GLU A 390 17.01 0.39 16.02
C GLU A 390 17.27 -0.66 17.09
N ALA A 391 18.48 -0.69 17.63
CA ALA A 391 18.72 -1.05 19.01
C ALA A 391 20.04 -0.46 19.54
N SER A 392 19.88 0.44 20.49
CA SER A 392 20.69 0.73 21.68
C SER A 392 22.22 0.70 21.60
N ARG A 393 22.80 1.90 21.75
CA ARG A 393 24.18 2.16 22.19
C ARG A 393 24.35 1.84 23.67
N GLU A 394 25.34 1.02 23.98
CA GLU A 394 26.18 1.20 25.15
C GLU A 394 27.63 0.88 24.77
N GLY A 395 28.53 1.77 25.16
CA GLY A 395 29.93 1.74 24.78
C GLY A 395 30.78 0.74 25.61
N SER A 396 31.84 0.28 24.99
CA SER A 396 33.09 -0.01 25.71
C SER A 396 34.26 -0.18 24.72
N GLU A 397 35.32 0.43 25.08
CA GLU A 397 36.74 0.45 24.75
C GLU A 397 37.30 -0.51 23.70
N GLU A 398 38.14 0.13 22.87
CA GLU A 398 39.09 -0.41 21.91
C GLU A 398 39.92 -1.59 22.46
N THR A 399 39.96 -2.65 21.67
CA THR A 399 41.14 -3.48 21.50
C THR A 399 41.25 -3.83 20.03
N GLU A 400 42.22 -3.23 19.35
CA GLU A 400 42.65 -3.63 18.01
C GLU A 400 43.09 -5.11 18.10
N LYS A 401 42.30 -5.98 17.49
CA LYS A 401 42.72 -7.28 17.00
C LYS A 401 42.72 -7.19 15.47
N ASP A 402 43.88 -7.43 14.88
CA ASP A 402 44.02 -7.84 13.50
C ASP A 402 43.15 -9.08 13.29
N ASP A 403 41.91 -8.87 12.86
CA ASP A 403 41.09 -9.92 12.26
C ASP A 403 41.55 -10.07 10.82
N GLU A 404 42.32 -11.14 10.54
CA GLU A 404 42.51 -11.68 9.21
C GLU A 404 41.09 -11.84 8.62
N LYS A 405 40.71 -10.99 7.65
CA LYS A 405 39.51 -11.18 6.86
C LYS A 405 39.68 -12.53 6.15
N GLU A 406 39.00 -13.57 6.64
CA GLU A 406 38.82 -14.80 5.88
C GLU A 406 38.30 -14.42 4.49
N ALA A 407 39.01 -14.84 3.46
CA ALA A 407 38.59 -14.58 2.08
C ALA A 407 37.20 -15.19 1.86
N GLU A 408 36.30 -14.42 1.28
CA GLU A 408 34.97 -14.95 0.94
C GLU A 408 35.12 -16.18 0.04
N PRO A 409 34.37 -17.27 0.32
CA PRO A 409 34.46 -18.49 -0.46
C PRO A 409 34.08 -18.22 -1.93
N THR A 410 34.83 -18.81 -2.83
CA THR A 410 34.59 -18.72 -4.28
C THR A 410 33.22 -19.32 -4.64
N PRO A 411 32.64 -18.98 -5.81
CA PRO A 411 31.39 -19.59 -6.28
C PRO A 411 31.42 -21.11 -6.32
N ASP A 412 32.56 -21.71 -6.74
CA ASP A 412 32.74 -23.17 -6.74
C ASP A 412 32.77 -23.78 -5.35
N GLU A 413 33.39 -23.12 -4.37
CA GLU A 413 33.40 -23.54 -2.97
C GLU A 413 32.01 -23.41 -2.35
N LYS A 414 31.26 -22.34 -2.67
CA LYS A 414 29.86 -22.14 -2.25
C LYS A 414 28.98 -23.29 -2.78
N LEU A 415 29.10 -23.63 -4.06
CA LEU A 415 28.37 -24.73 -4.67
C LEU A 415 28.75 -26.08 -4.07
N ALA A 416 30.03 -26.35 -3.85
CA ALA A 416 30.52 -27.58 -3.23
C ALA A 416 29.95 -27.74 -1.81
N THR A 417 29.96 -26.67 -1.01
CA THR A 417 29.38 -26.66 0.35
C THR A 417 27.89 -26.96 0.32
N LEU A 418 27.14 -26.35 -0.62
CA LEU A 418 25.72 -26.65 -0.78
C LEU A 418 25.47 -28.13 -1.12
N LYS A 419 26.26 -28.71 -1.99
CA LYS A 419 26.14 -30.12 -2.40
C LYS A 419 26.48 -31.10 -1.28
N GLU A 420 27.49 -30.81 -0.47
CA GLU A 420 27.99 -31.70 0.57
C GLU A 420 26.93 -32.02 1.64
N GLY A 421 26.05 -31.08 1.97
CA GLY A 421 25.01 -31.28 2.97
C GLY A 421 23.69 -31.84 2.45
N LEU A 422 23.53 -31.98 1.14
CA LEU A 422 22.33 -32.59 0.57
C LEU A 422 22.32 -34.10 0.85
N LYS A 423 21.20 -34.59 1.35
CA LYS A 423 21.02 -36.01 1.68
C LYS A 423 19.82 -36.56 0.94
N ASP A 424 19.96 -37.81 0.48
CA ASP A 424 18.82 -38.52 -0.12
C ASP A 424 17.65 -38.62 0.87
N GLY A 425 16.45 -38.29 0.44
CA GLY A 425 15.25 -38.35 1.23
C GLY A 425 15.06 -37.17 2.22
N MET A 426 15.89 -36.12 2.15
CA MET A 426 15.70 -34.88 2.89
C MET A 426 14.33 -34.28 2.58
N THR A 427 13.55 -33.93 3.61
CA THR A 427 12.29 -33.21 3.44
C THR A 427 12.51 -31.76 2.99
N ASP A 428 11.47 -31.10 2.53
CA ASP A 428 11.56 -29.68 2.13
C ASP A 428 11.88 -28.77 3.33
N GLU A 429 11.32 -29.06 4.51
CA GLU A 429 11.62 -28.32 5.75
C GLU A 429 13.09 -28.50 6.20
N GLU A 430 13.64 -29.71 6.08
CA GLU A 430 15.05 -29.98 6.35
C GLU A 430 15.95 -29.26 5.34
N PHE A 431 15.57 -29.23 4.07
CA PHE A 431 16.27 -28.50 3.03
C PHE A 431 16.27 -27.00 3.28
N GLU A 432 15.11 -26.41 3.56
CA GLU A 432 15.02 -24.98 3.90
C GLU A 432 15.87 -24.60 5.11
N THR A 433 15.86 -25.42 6.16
CA THR A 433 16.69 -25.21 7.35
C THR A 433 18.17 -25.26 6.98
N TYR A 434 18.58 -26.26 6.23
CA TYR A 434 19.96 -26.43 5.79
C TYR A 434 20.48 -25.24 4.98
N VAL A 435 19.72 -24.78 3.99
CA VAL A 435 20.17 -23.66 3.12
C VAL A 435 20.12 -22.32 3.85
N LYS A 436 19.21 -22.15 4.84
CA LYS A 436 19.19 -20.97 5.72
C LYS A 436 20.42 -20.92 6.64
N ASP A 437 20.86 -22.05 7.16
CA ASP A 437 22.10 -22.15 7.97
C ASP A 437 23.32 -21.71 7.16
N LEU A 438 23.31 -21.94 5.85
CA LEU A 438 24.31 -21.46 4.92
C LEU A 438 24.07 -20.01 4.42
N LYS A 439 23.10 -19.29 4.98
CA LYS A 439 22.71 -17.91 4.63
C LYS A 439 22.12 -17.74 3.22
N TYR A 440 21.55 -18.78 2.66
CA TYR A 440 20.75 -18.66 1.44
C TYR A 440 19.27 -18.47 1.76
N SER A 441 18.58 -17.71 0.94
CA SER A 441 17.12 -17.62 0.97
C SER A 441 16.55 -18.78 0.14
N ALA A 442 15.77 -19.65 0.79
CA ALA A 442 15.07 -20.70 0.10
C ALA A 442 13.57 -20.62 0.42
N ASN A 443 12.80 -20.41 -0.63
CA ASN A 443 11.35 -20.49 -0.57
C ASN A 443 10.86 -21.41 -1.69
N VAL A 444 9.93 -22.27 -1.39
CA VAL A 444 9.25 -23.06 -2.42
C VAL A 444 8.57 -22.12 -3.41
N ARG A 445 8.75 -22.36 -4.68
CA ARG A 445 8.11 -21.62 -5.78
C ARG A 445 7.29 -22.56 -6.63
N THR A 446 6.14 -22.08 -7.08
CA THR A 446 5.37 -22.75 -8.12
C THR A 446 5.85 -22.22 -9.47
N MET A 447 6.32 -23.13 -10.32
CA MET A 447 6.94 -22.82 -11.60
C MET A 447 6.10 -23.34 -12.75
N ASP A 448 6.00 -22.58 -13.83
CA ASP A 448 5.48 -23.04 -15.11
C ASP A 448 6.62 -23.55 -16.01
N LYS A 449 6.28 -24.12 -17.16
CA LYS A 449 7.26 -24.71 -18.09
C LYS A 449 8.26 -23.73 -18.69
N TYR A 450 8.05 -22.43 -18.47
CA TYR A 450 8.83 -21.38 -19.13
C TYR A 450 9.41 -20.39 -18.12
N SER A 451 9.44 -20.78 -16.84
CA SER A 451 9.85 -19.89 -15.74
C SER A 451 11.36 -19.82 -15.52
N SER A 452 12.15 -20.64 -16.23
CA SER A 452 13.62 -20.72 -16.10
C SER A 452 14.29 -21.03 -17.45
N ILE A 453 15.58 -21.33 -17.42
CA ILE A 453 16.31 -21.82 -18.61
C ILE A 453 15.77 -23.18 -19.04
N ASP A 454 15.90 -23.50 -20.33
CA ASP A 454 15.28 -24.68 -20.94
C ASP A 454 15.68 -25.99 -20.24
N GLU A 455 16.96 -26.13 -19.90
CA GLU A 455 17.48 -27.34 -19.24
C GLU A 455 16.85 -27.56 -17.86
N ILE A 456 16.61 -26.46 -17.10
CA ILE A 456 15.94 -26.54 -15.79
C ILE A 456 14.46 -26.87 -15.98
N ASN A 457 13.80 -26.25 -16.96
CA ASN A 457 12.41 -26.52 -17.26
C ASN A 457 12.21 -27.97 -17.70
N GLU A 458 13.03 -28.50 -18.63
CA GLU A 458 12.99 -29.89 -19.07
C GLU A 458 13.18 -30.86 -17.89
N TRP A 459 14.12 -30.56 -16.99
CA TRP A 459 14.39 -31.37 -15.83
C TRP A 459 13.22 -31.35 -14.82
N LEU A 460 12.70 -30.17 -14.48
CA LEU A 460 11.61 -30.01 -13.52
C LEU A 460 10.31 -30.68 -13.98
N PHE A 461 10.01 -30.64 -15.28
CA PHE A 461 8.77 -31.17 -15.84
C PHE A 461 8.91 -32.61 -16.38
N ASP A 462 10.04 -33.28 -16.16
CA ASP A 462 10.19 -34.70 -16.45
C ASP A 462 9.28 -35.53 -15.51
N PRO A 463 8.33 -36.34 -16.04
CA PRO A 463 7.40 -37.11 -15.23
C PRO A 463 8.08 -38.16 -14.34
N ALA A 464 9.36 -38.44 -14.51
CA ALA A 464 10.12 -39.34 -13.66
C ALA A 464 10.57 -38.69 -12.34
N ARG A 465 10.46 -37.36 -12.18
CA ARG A 465 10.90 -36.63 -10.98
C ARG A 465 10.10 -37.05 -9.74
N LYS A 466 10.83 -37.11 -8.63
CA LYS A 466 10.27 -37.43 -7.30
C LYS A 466 10.57 -36.31 -6.32
N ALA A 467 9.70 -36.13 -5.35
CA ALA A 467 9.94 -35.20 -4.26
C ALA A 467 11.32 -35.41 -3.63
N GLY A 468 12.10 -34.36 -3.55
CA GLY A 468 13.45 -34.36 -3.04
C GLY A 468 14.55 -34.52 -4.08
N ASP A 469 14.23 -34.89 -5.33
CA ASP A 469 15.22 -34.89 -6.42
C ASP A 469 15.87 -33.52 -6.53
N THR A 470 17.19 -33.51 -6.69
CA THR A 470 17.99 -32.30 -6.75
C THR A 470 19.01 -32.40 -7.87
N GLU A 471 19.19 -31.32 -8.64
CA GLU A 471 20.17 -31.24 -9.73
C GLU A 471 20.83 -29.86 -9.75
N THR A 472 21.98 -29.77 -10.38
CA THR A 472 22.69 -28.51 -10.57
C THR A 472 22.89 -28.22 -12.05
N PHE A 473 22.62 -26.97 -12.41
CA PHE A 473 22.82 -26.44 -13.75
C PHE A 473 23.78 -25.28 -13.70
N GLU A 474 24.46 -25.02 -14.80
CA GLU A 474 25.38 -23.90 -14.91
C GLU A 474 25.17 -23.14 -16.22
N THR A 475 25.29 -21.85 -16.12
CA THR A 475 25.44 -20.93 -17.26
C THR A 475 26.78 -20.23 -17.16
N GLU A 476 27.11 -19.37 -18.13
CA GLU A 476 28.34 -18.58 -18.09
C GLU A 476 28.45 -17.74 -16.79
N ASP A 477 27.33 -17.25 -16.30
CA ASP A 477 27.26 -16.27 -15.21
C ASP A 477 26.77 -16.83 -13.87
N THR A 478 26.09 -17.99 -13.84
CA THR A 478 25.34 -18.44 -12.67
C THR A 478 25.34 -19.96 -12.52
N TYR A 479 25.53 -20.45 -11.29
CA TYR A 479 25.17 -21.81 -10.89
C TYR A 479 23.74 -21.83 -10.34
N TYR A 480 23.01 -22.87 -10.70
CA TYR A 480 21.66 -23.15 -10.18
C TYR A 480 21.67 -24.46 -9.43
N LEU A 481 21.15 -24.46 -8.20
CA LEU A 481 20.78 -25.66 -7.48
C LEU A 481 19.26 -25.74 -7.49
N VAL A 482 18.72 -26.77 -8.16
CA VAL A 482 17.30 -26.97 -8.36
C VAL A 482 16.85 -28.19 -7.58
N ARG A 483 15.73 -28.05 -6.83
CA ARG A 483 15.11 -29.15 -6.10
C ARG A 483 13.64 -29.22 -6.47
N PHE A 484 13.19 -30.42 -6.83
CA PHE A 484 11.78 -30.73 -7.10
C PHE A 484 11.05 -31.09 -5.80
N SER A 485 9.86 -30.51 -5.55
CA SER A 485 9.02 -30.79 -4.37
C SER A 485 7.78 -31.59 -4.74
N SER A 486 6.94 -31.07 -5.63
CA SER A 486 5.66 -31.71 -5.99
C SER A 486 5.11 -31.18 -7.31
N VAL A 487 4.10 -31.85 -7.82
CA VAL A 487 3.28 -31.40 -8.95
C VAL A 487 1.98 -30.83 -8.41
N GLN A 488 1.51 -29.72 -8.95
CA GLN A 488 0.18 -29.18 -8.65
C GLN A 488 -0.92 -30.13 -9.13
N GLU A 489 -2.03 -30.20 -8.38
CA GLU A 489 -3.14 -31.10 -8.73
C GLU A 489 -3.93 -30.63 -9.96
N MET A 490 -4.04 -29.31 -10.13
CA MET A 490 -4.79 -28.66 -11.20
C MET A 490 -3.86 -28.26 -12.35
N THR A 491 -4.34 -28.37 -13.61
CA THR A 491 -3.58 -27.83 -14.76
C THR A 491 -3.47 -26.31 -14.66
N TYR A 492 -2.42 -25.75 -15.22
CA TYR A 492 -2.18 -24.31 -15.18
C TYR A 492 -3.31 -23.53 -15.86
N ARG A 493 -3.84 -24.03 -17.00
CA ARG A 493 -5.04 -23.48 -17.63
C ARG A 493 -6.21 -23.39 -16.65
N ASN A 494 -6.55 -24.49 -15.98
CA ASN A 494 -7.68 -24.51 -15.04
C ASN A 494 -7.45 -23.59 -13.85
N GLU A 495 -6.21 -23.43 -13.40
CA GLU A 495 -5.86 -22.46 -12.35
C GLU A 495 -6.08 -21.02 -12.81
N LEU A 496 -5.64 -20.66 -14.03
CA LEU A 496 -5.89 -19.33 -14.62
C LEU A 496 -7.39 -19.05 -14.74
N VAL A 497 -8.17 -20.03 -15.23
CA VAL A 497 -9.63 -19.92 -15.33
C VAL A 497 -10.27 -19.76 -13.95
N LYS A 498 -9.87 -20.59 -12.96
CA LYS A 498 -10.34 -20.48 -11.58
C LYS A 498 -10.09 -19.08 -11.02
N ASN A 499 -8.89 -18.53 -11.21
CA ASN A 499 -8.54 -17.19 -10.74
C ASN A 499 -9.39 -16.11 -11.42
N SER A 500 -9.66 -16.23 -12.71
CA SER A 500 -10.56 -15.33 -13.43
C SER A 500 -12.00 -15.39 -12.91
N LEU A 501 -12.53 -16.59 -12.67
CA LEU A 501 -13.86 -16.78 -12.09
C LEU A 501 -13.95 -16.21 -10.67
N LEU A 502 -12.91 -16.40 -9.84
CA LEU A 502 -12.81 -15.81 -8.51
C LEU A 502 -12.79 -14.29 -8.57
N GLN A 503 -12.04 -13.71 -9.50
CA GLN A 503 -12.00 -12.26 -9.70
C GLN A 503 -13.36 -11.70 -10.15
N LYS A 504 -14.09 -12.42 -11.00
CA LYS A 504 -15.48 -12.08 -11.36
C LYS A 504 -16.39 -12.10 -10.14
N LEU A 505 -16.32 -13.15 -9.33
CA LEU A 505 -17.10 -13.27 -8.09
C LEU A 505 -16.78 -12.13 -7.12
N TYR A 506 -15.51 -11.82 -6.93
CA TYR A 506 -15.06 -10.69 -6.11
C TYR A 506 -15.63 -9.36 -6.62
N THR A 507 -15.54 -9.12 -7.92
CA THR A 507 -16.08 -7.92 -8.56
C THR A 507 -17.59 -7.82 -8.39
N GLU A 508 -18.32 -8.92 -8.59
CA GLU A 508 -19.76 -8.97 -8.38
C GLU A 508 -20.15 -8.64 -6.94
N ILE A 509 -19.47 -9.25 -5.96
CA ILE A 509 -19.72 -8.96 -4.54
C ILE A 509 -19.38 -7.51 -4.22
N SER A 510 -18.21 -7.03 -4.59
CA SER A 510 -17.70 -5.70 -4.24
C SER A 510 -18.50 -4.54 -4.88
N THR A 511 -19.26 -4.83 -5.93
CA THR A 511 -20.11 -3.87 -6.65
C THR A 511 -21.60 -4.12 -6.47
N GLN A 512 -22.02 -5.12 -5.69
CA GLN A 512 -23.41 -5.54 -5.54
C GLN A 512 -24.35 -4.41 -5.11
N ASN A 513 -23.93 -3.61 -4.14
CA ASN A 513 -24.66 -2.41 -3.72
C ASN A 513 -23.88 -1.17 -4.12
N GLU A 514 -24.55 -0.21 -4.72
CA GLU A 514 -23.97 1.09 -5.03
C GLU A 514 -23.75 1.91 -3.75
N LEU A 515 -22.68 2.70 -3.72
CA LEU A 515 -22.53 3.76 -2.72
C LEU A 515 -23.42 4.92 -3.14
N LYS A 516 -24.41 5.26 -2.28
CA LYS A 516 -25.30 6.41 -2.47
C LYS A 516 -24.88 7.53 -1.55
N LEU A 517 -24.41 8.63 -2.11
CA LEU A 517 -24.08 9.82 -1.34
C LEU A 517 -25.40 10.47 -0.84
N VAL A 518 -25.48 10.67 0.48
CA VAL A 518 -26.55 11.42 1.17
C VAL A 518 -26.17 12.89 1.32
N MET A 519 -24.87 13.15 1.34
CA MET A 519 -24.28 14.49 1.41
C MET A 519 -23.62 14.82 0.06
N ASP A 520 -23.79 16.05 -0.43
CA ASP A 520 -23.12 16.47 -1.65
C ASP A 520 -21.60 16.56 -1.48
N VAL A 521 -20.86 16.38 -2.60
CA VAL A 521 -19.41 16.30 -2.62
C VAL A 521 -18.75 17.57 -2.07
N GLU A 522 -19.30 18.75 -2.36
CA GLU A 522 -18.74 20.01 -1.86
C GLU A 522 -18.86 20.12 -0.33
N THR A 523 -19.99 19.67 0.22
CA THR A 523 -20.16 19.58 1.68
C THR A 523 -19.20 18.54 2.29
N ILE A 524 -18.90 17.44 1.60
CA ILE A 524 -17.89 16.46 2.02
C ILE A 524 -16.51 17.12 2.02
N LYS A 525 -16.14 17.83 0.97
CA LYS A 525 -14.87 18.57 0.88
C LYS A 525 -14.71 19.61 1.99
N GLU A 526 -15.79 20.30 2.37
CA GLU A 526 -15.75 21.27 3.47
C GLU A 526 -15.60 20.63 4.86
N LYS A 527 -16.11 19.42 5.05
CA LYS A 527 -16.21 18.77 6.36
C LYS A 527 -15.22 17.63 6.58
N ALA A 528 -14.87 16.91 5.54
CA ALA A 528 -13.69 16.06 5.54
C ALA A 528 -12.48 16.98 5.67
N ASN A 529 -11.44 16.57 6.35
CA ASN A 529 -10.26 17.41 6.63
C ASN A 529 -9.43 17.69 5.36
N THR A 530 -10.06 18.31 4.36
CA THR A 530 -9.61 18.35 2.96
C THR A 530 -8.54 19.40 2.64
N ASN A 531 -8.15 20.26 3.60
CA ASN A 531 -7.00 21.16 3.44
C ASN A 531 -5.66 20.40 3.65
N LEU A 532 -5.59 19.16 3.15
CA LEU A 532 -4.40 18.35 3.28
C LEU A 532 -3.31 18.87 2.35
N THR A 533 -2.23 19.31 2.95
CA THR A 533 -0.94 19.46 2.27
C THR A 533 -0.02 18.39 2.82
N PHE A 534 0.47 17.52 1.97
CA PHE A 534 1.48 16.54 2.36
C PHE A 534 2.84 17.21 2.33
N ARG A 535 3.57 17.14 3.45
CA ARG A 535 4.99 17.54 3.47
C ARG A 535 5.76 16.43 2.77
N GLY A 536 6.57 16.79 1.78
CA GLY A 536 7.51 15.84 1.20
C GLY A 536 8.36 15.23 2.32
N ASN A 537 8.63 13.93 2.22
CA ASN A 537 9.64 13.31 3.07
C ASN A 537 10.96 14.05 2.82
N THR A 538 11.28 15.02 3.67
CA THR A 538 12.65 15.48 3.81
C THR A 538 13.38 14.38 4.57
N SER A 539 13.80 13.32 3.87
CA SER A 539 14.91 12.51 4.33
C SER A 539 16.07 13.49 4.46
N ALA A 540 16.38 13.84 5.70
CA ALA A 540 17.58 14.60 6.00
C ALA A 540 18.77 13.78 5.46
N SER A 541 19.43 14.36 4.44
CA SER A 541 20.75 13.96 3.98
C SER A 541 21.77 14.11 5.10
#